data_ba45b1a7d559bdfa121ded78e325b69e
#
_entry.id   ba45b1a7d559bdfa121ded78e325b69e
#
_cell.length_a   1.000
_cell.length_b   1.000
_cell.length_c   1.000
_cell.angle_alpha   90.00
_cell.angle_beta   90.00
_cell.angle_gamma   90.00
#
_symmetry.space_group_name_H-M   'P 1'
#
loop_
_entity.id
_entity.type
_entity.pdbx_description
1 polymer ?
#
loop_
_entity_poly.entity_id
_entity_poly.type
_entity_poly.pdbx_seq_one_letter_code
_entity_poly.pdbx_strand_id
1 'polypeptide(L)' 'MKVKLKLFASLRQFGPDEQVIDLPEQTTIDDVVRSLHLPGTIRLLRIVNGEHRPADHLLKDGDELALFPPIAGG' A
#
# COMPACT_ATOMS: atom_id res chain seq x y z
N MET A 1 -14.21 -1.80 -6.25
CA MET A 1 -13.94 -0.53 -5.55
C MET A 1 -12.67 0.10 -6.08
N LYS A 2 -12.57 1.41 -5.99
CA LYS A 2 -11.41 2.14 -6.47
C LYS A 2 -10.63 2.68 -5.29
N VAL A 3 -9.32 2.42 -5.31
CA VAL A 3 -8.42 2.83 -4.24
C VAL A 3 -7.25 3.57 -4.87
N LYS A 4 -6.87 4.70 -4.29
CA LYS A 4 -5.68 5.41 -4.74
C LYS A 4 -4.48 4.81 -4.01
N LEU A 5 -3.49 4.34 -4.77
CA LEU A 5 -2.27 3.77 -4.22
C LEU A 5 -1.13 4.75 -4.43
N LYS A 6 -0.43 5.08 -3.36
CA LYS A 6 0.77 5.93 -3.41
C LYS A 6 1.97 5.15 -2.90
N LEU A 7 3.04 5.18 -3.68
CA LEU A 7 4.30 4.54 -3.32
C LEU A 7 5.34 5.62 -3.07
N PHE A 8 6.06 5.48 -1.96
CA PHE A 8 7.04 6.47 -1.54
C PHE A 8 8.46 5.93 -1.52
N ALA A 9 9.42 6.81 -1.69
CA ALA A 9 10.85 6.51 -1.62
C ALA A 9 11.22 5.33 -2.51
N SER A 10 11.96 4.36 -1.99
CA SER A 10 12.43 3.22 -2.77
C SER A 10 11.32 2.33 -3.33
N LEU A 11 10.10 2.44 -2.80
CA LEU A 11 8.99 1.65 -3.32
C LEU A 11 8.55 2.11 -4.70
N ARG A 12 8.95 3.29 -5.13
CA ARG A 12 8.60 3.81 -6.45
C ARG A 12 9.14 2.97 -7.60
N GLN A 13 10.15 2.15 -7.33
CA GLN A 13 10.66 1.24 -8.36
C GLN A 13 9.70 0.10 -8.68
N PHE A 14 8.66 -0.09 -7.89
CA PHE A 14 7.72 -1.20 -8.07
C PHE A 14 6.40 -0.77 -8.72
N GLY A 15 6.28 0.50 -9.08
CA GLY A 15 5.08 0.99 -9.75
C GLY A 15 5.05 2.51 -9.79
N PRO A 16 4.01 3.07 -10.40
CA PRO A 16 3.85 4.52 -10.44
C PRO A 16 3.78 5.11 -9.02
N ASP A 17 4.24 6.35 -8.87
CA ASP A 17 4.18 7.05 -7.59
C ASP A 17 2.75 7.13 -7.06
N GLU A 18 1.81 7.30 -7.96
CA GLU A 18 0.39 7.42 -7.61
C GLU A 18 -0.44 6.82 -8.72
N GLN A 19 -1.41 6.01 -8.35
CA GLN A 19 -2.33 5.43 -9.32
C GLN A 19 -3.64 5.06 -8.64
N VAL A 20 -4.70 5.00 -9.42
CA VAL A 20 -5.99 4.49 -8.95
C VAL A 20 -6.11 3.05 -9.43
N ILE A 21 -6.33 2.14 -8.50
CA ILE A 21 -6.47 0.72 -8.80
C ILE A 21 -7.89 0.26 -8.51
N ASP A 22 -8.35 -0.67 -9.33
CA ASP A 22 -9.67 -1.25 -9.16
C ASP A 22 -9.52 -2.59 -8.44
N LEU A 23 -10.17 -2.72 -7.30
CA LEU A 23 -10.00 -3.88 -6.43
C LEU A 23 -11.36 -4.51 -6.14
N PRO A 24 -11.40 -5.83 -5.97
CA PRO A 24 -12.63 -6.46 -5.52
C PRO A 24 -12.94 -6.07 -4.08
N GLU A 25 -14.20 -6.20 -3.70
CA GLU A 25 -14.61 -5.99 -2.32
C GLU A 25 -13.83 -6.94 -1.41
N GLN A 26 -13.62 -6.52 -0.17
CA GLN A 26 -12.93 -7.31 0.84
C GLN A 26 -11.43 -7.50 0.58
N THR A 27 -10.82 -6.61 -0.20
CA THR A 27 -9.37 -6.60 -0.39
C THR A 27 -8.71 -5.97 0.82
N THR A 28 -7.68 -6.62 1.33
CA THR A 28 -6.88 -6.08 2.45
C THR A 28 -5.67 -5.32 1.92
N ILE A 29 -5.04 -4.54 2.80
CA ILE A 29 -3.78 -3.89 2.45
C ILE A 29 -2.74 -4.94 2.04
N ASP A 30 -2.68 -6.05 2.77
CA ASP A 30 -1.72 -7.11 2.48
C ASP A 30 -1.92 -7.71 1.08
N ASP A 31 -3.17 -7.82 0.63
CA ASP A 31 -3.46 -8.29 -0.72
C ASP A 31 -2.84 -7.35 -1.77
N VAL A 32 -2.93 -6.04 -1.55
CA VAL A 32 -2.33 -5.06 -2.45
C VAL A 32 -0.81 -5.18 -2.41
N VAL A 33 -0.24 -5.28 -1.22
CA VAL A 33 1.22 -5.40 -1.06
C VAL A 33 1.74 -6.64 -1.79
N ARG A 34 1.04 -7.78 -1.66
CA ARG A 34 1.46 -8.99 -2.36
C ARG A 34 1.41 -8.83 -3.88
N SER A 35 0.46 -8.07 -4.38
CA SER A 35 0.34 -7.84 -5.83
C SER A 35 1.51 -7.03 -6.39
N LEU A 36 2.24 -6.31 -5.56
CA LEU A 36 3.39 -5.51 -5.99
C LEU A 36 4.66 -6.35 -6.15
N HIS A 37 4.66 -7.59 -5.67
CA HIS A 37 5.80 -8.49 -5.76
C HIS A 37 7.08 -7.89 -5.19
N LEU A 38 6.96 -7.32 -3.99
CA LEU A 38 8.13 -6.74 -3.32
C LEU A 38 9.10 -7.83 -2.91
N PRO A 39 10.42 -7.56 -2.98
CA PRO A 39 11.41 -8.58 -2.61
C PRO A 39 11.45 -8.82 -1.10
N GLY A 40 11.61 -10.10 -0.74
CA GLY A 40 11.85 -10.50 0.65
C GLY A 40 10.74 -10.08 1.60
N THR A 41 11.10 -9.97 2.86
CA THR A 41 10.19 -9.51 3.91
C THR A 41 10.46 -8.04 4.16
N ILE A 42 9.75 -7.19 3.44
CA ILE A 42 9.88 -5.75 3.64
C ILE A 42 8.86 -5.30 4.67
N ARG A 43 9.32 -4.62 5.70
CA ARG A 43 8.42 -3.98 6.65
C ARG A 43 7.95 -2.68 6.04
N LEU A 44 6.67 -2.50 5.99
CA LEU A 44 6.09 -1.31 5.40
C LEU A 44 5.32 -0.52 6.43
N LEU A 45 5.33 0.80 6.27
CA LEU A 45 4.37 1.65 6.93
C LEU A 45 3.15 1.70 6.03
N ARG A 46 2.01 1.37 6.59
CA ARG A 46 0.74 1.31 5.85
C ARG A 46 -0.16 2.41 6.38
N ILE A 47 -0.44 3.39 5.54
CA ILE A 47 -1.24 4.55 5.92
C ILE A 47 -2.47 4.57 5.04
N VAL A 48 -3.65 4.56 5.66
CA VAL A 48 -4.91 4.67 4.94
C VAL A 48 -5.59 5.95 5.37
N ASN A 49 -5.82 6.85 4.42
CA ASN A 49 -6.46 8.13 4.69
C ASN A 49 -5.78 8.89 5.83
N GLY A 50 -4.44 8.82 5.86
CA GLY A 50 -3.66 9.53 6.86
C GLY A 50 -3.46 8.80 8.18
N GLU A 51 -3.97 7.58 8.32
CA GLU A 51 -3.87 6.84 9.55
C GLU A 51 -3.20 5.49 9.37
N HIS A 52 -2.39 5.10 10.33
CA HIS A 52 -1.77 3.77 10.36
C HIS A 52 -2.83 2.69 10.44
N ARG A 53 -2.67 1.65 9.60
CA ARG A 53 -3.56 0.50 9.61
C ARG A 53 -2.77 -0.79 9.49
N PRO A 54 -3.24 -1.88 10.10
CA PRO A 54 -2.55 -3.17 10.00
C PRO A 54 -2.71 -3.81 8.63
N ALA A 55 -1.88 -4.80 8.35
CA ALA A 55 -1.87 -5.49 7.07
C ALA A 55 -3.22 -6.10 6.68
N ASP A 56 -3.98 -6.54 7.65
CA ASP A 56 -5.28 -7.17 7.42
C ASP A 56 -6.44 -6.18 7.37
N HIS A 57 -6.15 -4.88 7.38
CA HIS A 57 -7.19 -3.86 7.27
C HIS A 57 -7.90 -3.97 5.93
N LEU A 58 -9.24 -3.98 5.97
CA LEU A 58 -10.05 -4.04 4.76
C LEU A 58 -10.19 -2.65 4.15
N LEU A 59 -9.86 -2.57 2.87
CA LEU A 59 -9.96 -1.32 2.12
C LEU A 59 -11.41 -1.07 1.69
N LYS A 60 -11.73 0.20 1.47
CA LYS A 60 -13.06 0.64 1.05
C LYS A 60 -12.93 1.50 -0.20
N ASP A 61 -14.00 1.58 -0.95
CA ASP A 61 -14.06 2.44 -2.12
C ASP A 61 -13.71 3.88 -1.74
N GLY A 62 -12.81 4.48 -2.49
CA GLY A 62 -12.39 5.85 -2.24
C GLY A 62 -11.22 5.99 -1.27
N ASP A 63 -10.75 4.89 -0.69
CA ASP A 63 -9.59 4.97 0.22
C ASP A 63 -8.33 5.39 -0.52
N GLU A 64 -7.44 6.04 0.23
CA GLU A 64 -6.09 6.37 -0.25
C GLU A 64 -5.11 5.57 0.60
N LEU A 65 -4.42 4.63 -0.05
CA LEU A 65 -3.42 3.80 0.60
C LEU A 65 -2.02 4.31 0.26
N ALA A 66 -1.27 4.70 1.26
CA ALA A 66 0.11 5.14 1.10
C ALA A 66 1.04 4.11 1.73
N LEU A 67 2.03 3.67 0.97
CA LEU A 67 3.02 2.70 1.43
C LEU A 67 4.38 3.36 1.48
N PHE A 68 5.05 3.20 2.62
CA PHE A 68 6.38 3.72 2.84
C PHE A 68 7.31 2.58 3.21
N PRO A 69 8.56 2.60 2.74
CA PRO A 69 9.54 1.61 3.20
C PRO A 69 9.93 1.92 4.64
N PRO A 70 10.54 0.96 5.34
CA PRO A 70 11.03 1.22 6.68
C PRO A 70 12.13 2.29 6.63
N ILE A 71 12.26 3.04 7.71
CA ILE A 71 13.31 4.05 7.80
C ILE A 71 14.64 3.33 7.92
N ALA A 72 15.49 3.52 6.91
CA ALA A 72 16.79 2.89 6.87
C ALA A 72 17.72 3.49 7.93
N GLY A 73 18.53 2.66 8.49
CA GLY A 73 19.54 3.10 9.45
C GLY A 73 18.92 3.59 10.74
N GLY A 74 17.67 3.42 10.74
CA GLY A 74 17.02 3.67 11.99
C GLY A 74 17.75 2.81 12.94
#